data_743100c8147b4848e5f07c46be6c1637
#
_entry.id   743100c8147b4848e5f07c46be6c1637
#
_cell.length_a   1.000
_cell.length_b   1.000
_cell.length_c   1.000
_cell.angle_alpha   90.00
_cell.angle_beta   90.00
_cell.angle_gamma   90.00
#
_symmetry.space_group_name_H-M   'P 1'
#
loop_
_entity.id
_entity.type
_entity.pdbx_description
1 polymer ?
#
loop_
_entity_poly.entity_id
_entity_poly.type
_entity_poly.pdbx_seq_one_letter_code
_entity_poly.pdbx_strand_id
1 'polypeptide(L)'
;MIAVDVPSKSLLLQHTDPLTLRSLLKHSKVLDHEQYNLAVRHSLEATKVLRNLGVAAPAPIKYHYRWPGKFKPGAHQIVMAEFLTLHRRGFNLSEMGTEKTAAALWAADWLMENKHIRKVLIVAPLSTLERVWLSEIFAVLMHRRAGIVHGSREYRLDMLRMDMDFYIINPTGLAIDSVRKAITARGDIDLVIVDEASTYCNASTRQYSALAKLLQPQQ
;
A
#
# COMPACT_ATOMS: atom_id res chain seq x y z
N MET A 1 -5.50 8.38 -26.78
CA MET A 1 -6.01 7.00 -26.54
C MET A 1 -4.98 6.24 -25.72
N ILE A 2 -5.38 5.33 -24.81
CA ILE A 2 -4.49 4.49 -24.01
C ILE A 2 -5.00 3.05 -23.98
N ALA A 3 -4.11 2.09 -24.10
CA ALA A 3 -4.39 0.66 -23.92
C ALA A 3 -3.32 0.01 -23.04
N VAL A 4 -3.66 -1.14 -22.44
CA VAL A 4 -2.71 -1.94 -21.64
C VAL A 4 -2.40 -3.21 -22.40
N ASP A 5 -1.15 -3.39 -22.75
CA ASP A 5 -0.64 -4.67 -23.24
C ASP A 5 -0.12 -5.49 -22.05
N VAL A 6 -0.96 -6.43 -21.60
CA VAL A 6 -0.69 -7.25 -20.41
C VAL A 6 0.52 -8.16 -20.59
N PRO A 7 0.69 -8.87 -21.75
CA PRO A 7 1.84 -9.73 -21.97
C PRO A 7 3.18 -9.01 -21.87
N SER A 8 3.32 -7.85 -22.50
CA SER A 8 4.58 -7.07 -22.47
C SER A 8 4.70 -6.16 -21.24
N LYS A 9 3.67 -6.10 -20.41
CA LYS A 9 3.54 -5.15 -19.28
C LYS A 9 3.79 -3.71 -19.71
N SER A 10 3.16 -3.30 -20.81
CA SER A 10 3.32 -1.97 -21.40
C SER A 10 1.99 -1.22 -21.48
N LEU A 11 2.07 0.11 -21.39
CA LEU A 11 1.01 1.02 -21.81
C LEU A 11 1.29 1.45 -23.24
N LEU A 12 0.29 1.33 -24.09
CA LEU A 12 0.30 1.81 -25.47
C LEU A 12 -0.48 3.11 -25.54
N LEU A 13 0.13 4.16 -26.08
CA LEU A 13 -0.40 5.52 -26.07
C LEU A 13 -0.46 6.06 -27.49
N GLN A 14 -1.53 6.81 -27.80
CA GLN A 14 -1.58 7.74 -28.92
C GLN A 14 -1.50 9.15 -28.34
N HIS A 15 -0.43 9.86 -28.62
CA HIS A 15 -0.16 11.21 -28.11
C HIS A 15 0.27 12.13 -29.25
N THR A 16 -0.08 13.42 -29.15
CA THR A 16 0.25 14.43 -30.18
C THR A 16 1.75 14.71 -30.25
N ASP A 17 2.44 14.64 -29.14
CA ASP A 17 3.89 14.80 -29.03
C ASP A 17 4.55 13.61 -28.32
N PRO A 18 4.82 12.52 -29.03
CA PRO A 18 5.39 11.32 -28.44
C PRO A 18 6.87 11.49 -28.05
N LEU A 19 7.60 12.42 -28.67
CA LEU A 19 9.02 12.63 -28.40
C LEU A 19 9.24 13.33 -27.06
N THR A 20 8.48 14.39 -26.80
CA THR A 20 8.50 15.06 -25.48
C THR A 20 8.02 14.11 -24.38
N LEU A 21 6.95 13.37 -24.63
CA LEU A 21 6.45 12.42 -23.65
C LEU A 21 7.47 11.30 -23.36
N ARG A 22 8.18 10.82 -24.38
CA ARG A 22 9.28 9.87 -24.22
C ARG A 22 10.40 10.40 -23.31
N SER A 23 10.74 11.68 -23.40
CA SER A 23 11.79 12.27 -22.56
C SER A 23 11.44 12.27 -21.07
N LEU A 24 10.14 12.31 -20.73
CA LEU A 24 9.63 12.29 -19.36
C LEU A 24 9.41 10.88 -18.80
N LEU A 25 9.29 9.88 -19.69
CA LEU A 25 8.95 8.51 -19.32
C LEU A 25 10.16 7.58 -19.51
N LYS A 26 10.70 7.09 -18.41
CA LYS A 26 11.74 6.04 -18.46
C LYS A 26 11.18 4.77 -19.11
N HIS A 27 12.04 4.05 -19.83
CA HIS A 27 11.69 2.79 -20.49
C HIS A 27 10.51 2.93 -21.46
N SER A 28 10.55 3.98 -22.29
CA SER A 28 9.57 4.24 -23.35
C SER A 28 10.20 4.10 -24.74
N LYS A 29 9.39 3.73 -25.72
CA LYS A 29 9.79 3.55 -27.12
C LYS A 29 8.72 4.15 -28.03
N VAL A 30 9.14 4.98 -28.98
CA VAL A 30 8.27 5.42 -30.09
C VAL A 30 7.96 4.23 -30.97
N LEU A 31 6.71 4.12 -31.36
CA LEU A 31 6.20 3.06 -32.25
C LEU A 31 5.84 3.65 -33.60
N ASP A 32 6.06 2.86 -34.64
CA ASP A 32 5.50 3.07 -35.99
C ASP A 32 4.27 2.16 -36.11
N HIS A 33 3.12 2.63 -35.61
CA HIS A 33 1.88 1.88 -35.60
C HIS A 33 0.68 2.83 -35.75
N GLU A 34 -0.34 2.41 -36.50
CA GLU A 34 -1.48 3.26 -36.85
C GLU A 34 -2.26 3.81 -35.66
N GLN A 35 -2.43 3.02 -34.57
CA GLN A 35 -3.25 3.37 -33.43
C GLN A 35 -2.46 3.89 -32.23
N TYR A 36 -1.17 3.57 -32.14
CA TYR A 36 -0.32 3.93 -30.99
C TYR A 36 1.06 4.36 -31.48
N ASN A 37 1.52 5.49 -30.98
CA ASN A 37 2.84 6.03 -31.35
C ASN A 37 3.86 5.98 -30.22
N LEU A 38 3.47 5.51 -29.02
CA LEU A 38 4.38 5.36 -27.88
C LEU A 38 4.03 4.12 -27.07
N ALA A 39 5.01 3.31 -26.75
CA ALA A 39 4.95 2.29 -25.71
C ALA A 39 5.79 2.70 -24.52
N VAL A 40 5.29 2.48 -23.31
CA VAL A 40 6.02 2.73 -22.07
C VAL A 40 5.81 1.56 -21.10
N ARG A 41 6.84 1.19 -20.34
CA ARG A 41 6.70 0.16 -19.33
C ARG A 41 5.60 0.56 -18.33
N HIS A 42 4.63 -0.32 -18.11
CA HIS A 42 3.53 -0.10 -17.18
C HIS A 42 4.03 -0.20 -15.73
N SER A 43 4.40 0.91 -15.15
CA SER A 43 4.94 1.04 -13.79
C SER A 43 4.20 2.13 -13.01
N LEU A 44 4.34 2.14 -11.67
CA LEU A 44 3.77 3.22 -10.84
C LEU A 44 4.29 4.60 -11.26
N GLU A 45 5.59 4.70 -11.55
CA GLU A 45 6.20 5.97 -11.96
C GLU A 45 5.59 6.48 -13.27
N ALA A 46 5.53 5.62 -14.29
CA ALA A 46 4.93 5.99 -15.56
C ALA A 46 3.46 6.36 -15.41
N THR A 47 2.69 5.59 -14.62
CA THR A 47 1.29 5.90 -14.35
C THR A 47 1.11 7.25 -13.68
N LYS A 48 1.94 7.59 -12.67
CA LYS A 48 1.90 8.88 -11.97
C LYS A 48 2.25 10.05 -12.91
N VAL A 49 3.29 9.91 -13.71
CA VAL A 49 3.67 10.92 -14.70
C VAL A 49 2.54 11.16 -15.70
N LEU A 50 1.97 10.09 -16.26
CA LEU A 50 0.85 10.18 -17.21
C LEU A 50 -0.38 10.84 -16.60
N ARG A 51 -0.75 10.49 -15.36
CA ARG A 51 -1.88 11.13 -14.65
C ARG A 51 -1.65 12.60 -14.38
N ASN A 52 -0.43 13.01 -14.02
CA ASN A 52 -0.06 14.42 -13.86
C ASN A 52 -0.15 15.20 -15.17
N LEU A 53 0.00 14.53 -16.32
CA LEU A 53 -0.19 15.11 -17.65
C LEU A 53 -1.64 15.01 -18.16
N GLY A 54 -2.59 14.64 -17.30
CA GLY A 54 -4.01 14.53 -17.65
C GLY A 54 -4.41 13.25 -18.37
N VAL A 55 -3.50 12.28 -18.51
CA VAL A 55 -3.80 10.98 -19.13
C VAL A 55 -4.31 10.03 -18.05
N ALA A 56 -5.52 9.50 -18.19
CA ALA A 56 -6.15 8.57 -17.24
C ALA A 56 -5.53 7.17 -17.33
N ALA A 57 -4.24 7.05 -17.01
CA ALA A 57 -3.53 5.78 -17.00
C ALA A 57 -3.96 4.93 -15.79
N PRO A 58 -4.31 3.64 -15.99
CA PRO A 58 -4.65 2.74 -14.90
C PRO A 58 -3.41 2.37 -14.08
N ALA A 59 -3.58 2.02 -12.79
CA ALA A 59 -2.48 1.54 -12.00
C ALA A 59 -2.08 0.10 -12.39
N PRO A 60 -0.77 -0.24 -12.33
CA PRO A 60 -0.28 -1.57 -12.72
C PRO A 60 -0.91 -2.71 -11.92
N ILE A 61 -1.24 -2.51 -10.65
CA ILE A 61 -1.86 -3.53 -9.79
C ILE A 61 -3.11 -4.13 -10.43
N LYS A 62 -3.92 -3.33 -11.12
CA LYS A 62 -5.16 -3.77 -11.77
C LYS A 62 -4.94 -4.89 -12.79
N TYR A 63 -3.83 -4.85 -13.51
CA TYR A 63 -3.58 -5.74 -14.66
C TYR A 63 -2.47 -6.77 -14.39
N HIS A 64 -1.55 -6.49 -13.47
CA HIS A 64 -0.35 -7.29 -13.29
C HIS A 64 -0.25 -7.97 -11.92
N TYR A 65 -1.31 -7.89 -11.10
CA TYR A 65 -1.38 -8.56 -9.82
C TYR A 65 -2.32 -9.76 -9.86
N ARG A 66 -1.93 -10.86 -9.21
CA ARG A 66 -2.69 -12.12 -9.27
C ARG A 66 -3.87 -12.19 -8.32
N TRP A 67 -4.01 -11.24 -7.40
CA TRP A 67 -5.03 -11.18 -6.37
C TRP A 67 -5.11 -12.51 -5.59
N PRO A 68 -4.10 -12.82 -4.75
CA PRO A 68 -4.07 -14.07 -4.01
C PRO A 68 -5.18 -14.16 -2.97
N GLY A 69 -5.46 -15.38 -2.48
CA GLY A 69 -6.42 -15.64 -1.41
C GLY A 69 -7.63 -16.44 -1.82
N LYS A 70 -8.55 -16.59 -0.86
CA LYS A 70 -9.73 -17.46 -0.99
C LYS A 70 -10.77 -16.92 -1.97
N PHE A 71 -10.83 -15.61 -2.17
CA PHE A 71 -11.82 -14.94 -3.02
C PHE A 71 -11.15 -13.93 -3.96
N LYS A 72 -11.85 -13.58 -5.01
CA LYS A 72 -11.40 -12.55 -5.95
C LYS A 72 -11.92 -11.17 -5.54
N PRO A 73 -11.18 -10.09 -5.80
CA PRO A 73 -11.63 -8.76 -5.43
C PRO A 73 -12.86 -8.34 -6.23
N GLY A 74 -13.79 -7.66 -5.56
CA GLY A 74 -14.85 -6.91 -6.23
C GLY A 74 -14.30 -5.67 -6.94
N ALA A 75 -15.06 -5.12 -7.89
CA ALA A 75 -14.64 -3.95 -8.66
C ALA A 75 -14.24 -2.75 -7.78
N HIS A 76 -14.99 -2.50 -6.71
CA HIS A 76 -14.71 -1.43 -5.75
C HIS A 76 -13.39 -1.64 -4.98
N GLN A 77 -13.06 -2.90 -4.65
CA GLN A 77 -11.79 -3.23 -3.98
C GLN A 77 -10.59 -3.03 -4.92
N ILE A 78 -10.75 -3.35 -6.22
CA ILE A 78 -9.71 -3.07 -7.22
C ILE A 78 -9.46 -1.57 -7.32
N VAL A 79 -10.50 -0.75 -7.43
CA VAL A 79 -10.39 0.72 -7.47
C VAL A 79 -9.69 1.26 -6.21
N MET A 80 -10.05 0.73 -5.05
CA MET A 80 -9.43 1.10 -3.77
C MET A 80 -7.94 0.74 -3.74
N ALA A 81 -7.58 -0.47 -4.15
CA ALA A 81 -6.21 -0.92 -4.19
C ALA A 81 -5.38 -0.10 -5.22
N GLU A 82 -5.95 0.25 -6.38
CA GLU A 82 -5.33 1.19 -7.33
C GLU A 82 -5.02 2.53 -6.65
N PHE A 83 -6.02 3.12 -5.97
CA PHE A 83 -5.85 4.38 -5.25
C PHE A 83 -4.72 4.30 -4.22
N LEU A 84 -4.73 3.26 -3.37
CA LEU A 84 -3.74 3.09 -2.30
C LEU A 84 -2.31 2.87 -2.82
N THR A 85 -2.13 2.25 -3.98
CA THR A 85 -0.80 2.08 -4.58
C THR A 85 -0.26 3.35 -5.24
N LEU A 86 -1.16 4.20 -5.75
CA LEU A 86 -0.77 5.43 -6.44
C LEU A 86 -0.46 6.58 -5.49
N HIS A 87 -1.07 6.62 -4.31
CA HIS A 87 -0.96 7.72 -3.38
C HIS A 87 -0.05 7.36 -2.20
N ARG A 88 0.95 8.21 -1.96
CA ARG A 88 1.86 8.05 -0.82
C ARG A 88 1.15 8.19 0.54
N ARG A 89 0.09 8.98 0.58
CA ARG A 89 -0.79 9.18 1.72
C ARG A 89 -2.22 9.22 1.21
N GLY A 90 -3.11 8.49 1.83
CA GLY A 90 -4.52 8.44 1.42
C GLY A 90 -5.44 8.05 2.57
N PHE A 91 -6.65 8.57 2.52
CA PHE A 91 -7.74 8.15 3.38
C PHE A 91 -8.72 7.30 2.56
N ASN A 92 -9.08 6.18 3.12
CA ASN A 92 -10.16 5.36 2.58
C ASN A 92 -11.43 5.61 3.41
N LEU A 93 -12.35 6.36 2.84
CA LEU A 93 -13.62 6.75 3.47
C LEU A 93 -14.80 5.88 3.02
N SER A 94 -14.53 4.71 2.43
CA SER A 94 -15.60 3.77 2.03
C SER A 94 -16.43 3.33 3.24
N GLU A 95 -17.70 3.01 2.99
CA GLU A 95 -18.65 2.58 4.02
C GLU A 95 -18.21 1.30 4.75
N MET A 96 -18.81 1.05 5.90
CA MET A 96 -18.60 -0.21 6.64
C MET A 96 -19.10 -1.39 5.80
N GLY A 97 -18.41 -2.54 5.91
CA GLY A 97 -18.79 -3.75 5.15
C GLY A 97 -18.26 -3.81 3.70
N THR A 98 -17.51 -2.80 3.22
CA THR A 98 -16.89 -2.83 1.88
C THR A 98 -15.58 -3.61 1.81
N GLU A 99 -15.29 -4.45 2.81
CA GLU A 99 -14.09 -5.29 2.89
C GLU A 99 -12.78 -4.52 2.59
N LYS A 100 -12.68 -3.31 3.17
CA LYS A 100 -11.53 -2.40 3.01
C LYS A 100 -10.21 -3.04 3.38
N THR A 101 -10.23 -3.93 4.36
CA THR A 101 -9.07 -4.64 4.89
C THR A 101 -8.36 -5.43 3.79
N ALA A 102 -9.10 -6.26 3.04
CA ALA A 102 -8.55 -7.04 1.94
C ALA A 102 -7.91 -6.15 0.86
N ALA A 103 -8.59 -5.06 0.47
CA ALA A 103 -8.06 -4.14 -0.53
C ALA A 103 -6.76 -3.44 -0.08
N ALA A 104 -6.67 -3.06 1.21
CA ALA A 104 -5.45 -2.49 1.78
C ALA A 104 -4.30 -3.51 1.85
N LEU A 105 -4.62 -4.76 2.20
CA LEU A 105 -3.65 -5.86 2.24
C LEU A 105 -3.12 -6.20 0.85
N TRP A 106 -3.97 -6.30 -0.16
CA TRP A 106 -3.54 -6.53 -1.55
C TRP A 106 -2.69 -5.39 -2.10
N ALA A 107 -3.04 -4.14 -1.79
CA ALA A 107 -2.23 -2.99 -2.18
C ALA A 107 -0.83 -3.06 -1.54
N ALA A 108 -0.76 -3.38 -0.24
CA ALA A 108 0.50 -3.53 0.48
C ALA A 108 1.34 -4.69 -0.07
N ASP A 109 0.72 -5.85 -0.32
CA ASP A 109 1.38 -7.02 -0.88
C ASP A 109 1.97 -6.73 -2.26
N TRP A 110 1.17 -6.11 -3.15
CA TRP A 110 1.65 -5.72 -4.47
C TRP A 110 2.84 -4.74 -4.39
N LEU A 111 2.80 -3.78 -3.46
CA LEU A 111 3.91 -2.86 -3.23
C LEU A 111 5.17 -3.59 -2.74
N MET A 112 5.03 -4.60 -1.88
CA MET A 112 6.13 -5.46 -1.42
C MET A 112 6.70 -6.32 -2.55
N GLU A 113 5.85 -6.99 -3.35
CA GLU A 113 6.28 -7.81 -4.50
C GLU A 113 7.09 -6.98 -5.51
N ASN A 114 6.71 -5.73 -5.70
CA ASN A 114 7.39 -4.82 -6.62
C ASN A 114 8.52 -4.00 -5.95
N LYS A 115 8.89 -4.32 -4.70
CA LYS A 115 9.99 -3.70 -3.95
C LYS A 115 9.83 -2.20 -3.71
N HIS A 116 8.59 -1.70 -3.68
CA HIS A 116 8.30 -0.32 -3.32
C HIS A 116 8.31 -0.11 -1.82
N ILE A 117 7.97 -1.14 -1.05
CA ILE A 117 8.03 -1.19 0.41
C ILE A 117 8.59 -2.54 0.86
N ARG A 118 9.11 -2.59 2.08
CA ARG A 118 9.66 -3.81 2.68
C ARG A 118 8.72 -4.44 3.69
N LYS A 119 8.18 -3.63 4.62
CA LYS A 119 7.35 -4.11 5.74
C LYS A 119 6.23 -3.13 6.05
N VAL A 120 5.20 -3.63 6.71
CA VAL A 120 3.97 -2.91 7.04
C VAL A 120 3.72 -2.94 8.55
N LEU A 121 3.39 -1.79 9.11
CA LEU A 121 2.79 -1.68 10.43
C LEU A 121 1.29 -1.39 10.30
N ILE A 122 0.47 -2.22 10.94
CA ILE A 122 -0.97 -2.03 11.04
C ILE A 122 -1.29 -1.56 12.45
N VAL A 123 -1.90 -0.40 12.58
CA VAL A 123 -2.37 0.14 13.85
C VAL A 123 -3.89 0.06 13.87
N ALA A 124 -4.44 -0.81 14.71
CA ALA A 124 -5.87 -1.14 14.73
C ALA A 124 -6.40 -1.31 16.18
N PRO A 125 -7.71 -1.17 16.42
CA PRO A 125 -8.30 -1.44 17.73
C PRO A 125 -7.95 -2.84 18.25
N LEU A 126 -7.83 -2.98 19.58
CA LEU A 126 -7.46 -4.25 20.20
C LEU A 126 -8.38 -5.41 19.80
N SER A 127 -9.66 -5.16 19.67
CA SER A 127 -10.69 -6.15 19.32
C SER A 127 -10.56 -6.68 17.89
N THR A 128 -9.88 -5.94 17.00
CA THR A 128 -9.76 -6.28 15.57
C THR A 128 -8.40 -6.87 15.19
N LEU A 129 -7.39 -6.84 16.08
CA LEU A 129 -6.04 -7.30 15.76
C LEU A 129 -6.01 -8.73 15.24
N GLU A 130 -6.62 -9.67 15.96
CA GLU A 130 -6.62 -11.09 15.62
C GLU A 130 -7.79 -11.44 14.69
N ARG A 131 -9.01 -11.06 15.10
CA ARG A 131 -10.25 -11.50 14.43
C ARG A 131 -10.45 -10.87 13.05
N VAL A 132 -9.89 -9.70 12.81
CA VAL A 132 -10.00 -9.02 11.51
C VAL A 132 -8.66 -9.05 10.79
N TRP A 133 -7.65 -8.35 11.31
CA TRP A 133 -6.40 -8.13 10.56
C TRP A 133 -5.58 -9.41 10.38
N LEU A 134 -5.28 -10.15 11.46
CA LEU A 134 -4.49 -11.38 11.34
C LEU A 134 -5.22 -12.45 10.54
N SER A 135 -6.52 -12.64 10.82
CA SER A 135 -7.34 -13.61 10.10
C SER A 135 -7.47 -13.28 8.61
N GLU A 136 -7.59 -11.99 8.26
CA GLU A 136 -7.70 -11.57 6.86
C GLU A 136 -6.35 -11.73 6.13
N ILE A 137 -5.21 -11.42 6.78
CA ILE A 137 -3.89 -11.68 6.20
C ILE A 137 -3.76 -13.17 5.85
N PHE A 138 -4.14 -14.07 6.75
CA PHE A 138 -4.10 -15.51 6.46
C PHE A 138 -5.12 -15.95 5.40
N ALA A 139 -6.23 -15.23 5.23
CA ALA A 139 -7.23 -15.54 4.22
C ALA A 139 -6.79 -15.09 2.81
N VAL A 140 -6.18 -13.91 2.69
CA VAL A 140 -5.87 -13.30 1.39
C VAL A 140 -4.38 -13.32 1.02
N LEU A 141 -3.47 -13.44 2.02
CA LEU A 141 -2.01 -13.38 1.83
C LEU A 141 -1.29 -14.53 2.54
N MET A 142 -1.70 -15.77 2.32
CA MET A 142 -1.13 -16.97 3.00
C MET A 142 0.39 -17.11 2.87
N HIS A 143 1.00 -16.44 1.92
CA HIS A 143 2.45 -16.43 1.68
C HIS A 143 3.21 -15.41 2.53
N ARG A 144 2.49 -14.56 3.28
CA ARG A 144 3.09 -13.52 4.12
C ARG A 144 3.10 -13.91 5.59
N ARG A 145 4.11 -13.42 6.30
CA ARG A 145 4.25 -13.59 7.75
C ARG A 145 3.68 -12.38 8.47
N ALA A 146 2.86 -12.63 9.47
CA ALA A 146 2.26 -11.58 10.29
C ALA A 146 2.38 -11.88 11.77
N GLY A 147 2.56 -10.85 12.59
CA GLY A 147 2.64 -10.98 14.04
C GLY A 147 1.92 -9.87 14.78
N ILE A 148 1.23 -10.24 15.87
CA ILE A 148 0.55 -9.31 16.76
C ILE A 148 1.51 -8.81 17.83
N VAL A 149 1.76 -7.51 17.86
CA VAL A 149 2.60 -6.82 18.84
C VAL A 149 1.72 -6.43 20.05
N HIS A 150 1.28 -7.46 20.82
CA HIS A 150 0.41 -7.27 21.99
C HIS A 150 0.83 -8.22 23.11
N GLY A 151 0.52 -7.87 24.39
CA GLY A 151 0.91 -8.62 25.58
C GLY A 151 1.86 -7.83 26.48
N SER A 152 2.78 -8.51 27.19
CA SER A 152 3.79 -7.86 28.01
C SER A 152 4.73 -6.99 27.18
N ARG A 153 5.46 -6.10 27.82
CA ARG A 153 6.46 -5.25 27.16
C ARG A 153 7.52 -6.11 26.45
N GLU A 154 8.01 -7.12 27.13
CA GLU A 154 9.04 -8.03 26.65
C GLU A 154 8.55 -8.77 25.39
N TYR A 155 7.37 -9.35 25.45
CA TYR A 155 6.76 -10.03 24.31
C TYR A 155 6.62 -9.12 23.10
N ARG A 156 6.20 -7.84 23.29
CA ARG A 156 6.09 -6.86 22.19
C ARG A 156 7.44 -6.59 21.55
N LEU A 157 8.49 -6.43 22.34
CA LEU A 157 9.83 -6.19 21.85
C LEU A 157 10.40 -7.41 21.12
N ASP A 158 10.14 -8.61 21.61
CA ASP A 158 10.56 -9.84 20.97
C ASP A 158 9.84 -10.05 19.63
N MET A 159 8.52 -9.80 19.59
CA MET A 159 7.78 -9.83 18.32
C MET A 159 8.33 -8.84 17.31
N LEU A 160 8.74 -7.63 17.73
CA LEU A 160 9.38 -6.66 16.86
C LEU A 160 10.78 -7.06 16.38
N ARG A 161 11.48 -7.97 17.06
CA ARG A 161 12.75 -8.55 16.60
C ARG A 161 12.58 -9.63 15.56
N MET A 162 11.42 -10.29 15.54
CA MET A 162 11.11 -11.30 14.52
C MET A 162 11.03 -10.67 13.13
N ASP A 163 11.33 -11.45 12.10
CA ASP A 163 11.25 -11.02 10.71
C ASP A 163 9.85 -11.32 10.15
N MET A 164 8.93 -10.37 10.33
CA MET A 164 7.57 -10.41 9.80
C MET A 164 7.40 -9.43 8.64
N ASP A 165 6.47 -9.72 7.74
CA ASP A 165 6.04 -8.81 6.68
C ASP A 165 5.06 -7.76 7.23
N PHE A 166 4.17 -8.20 8.13
CA PHE A 166 3.16 -7.36 8.79
C PHE A 166 3.30 -7.43 10.31
N TYR A 167 3.36 -6.27 10.94
CA TYR A 167 3.26 -6.09 12.39
C TYR A 167 1.93 -5.44 12.72
N ILE A 168 1.15 -6.02 13.62
CA ILE A 168 -0.18 -5.54 13.98
C ILE A 168 -0.16 -5.09 15.43
N ILE A 169 -0.48 -3.82 15.71
CA ILE A 169 -0.41 -3.23 17.05
C ILE A 169 -1.66 -2.41 17.36
N ASN A 170 -2.04 -2.34 18.64
CA ASN A 170 -3.10 -1.46 19.08
C ASN A 170 -2.57 -0.05 19.44
N PRO A 171 -3.41 1.01 19.38
CA PRO A 171 -2.99 2.39 19.67
C PRO A 171 -2.33 2.59 21.03
N THR A 172 -2.82 1.90 22.07
CA THR A 172 -2.23 1.97 23.41
C THR A 172 -0.85 1.32 23.48
N GLY A 173 -0.64 0.24 22.70
CA GLY A 173 0.67 -0.40 22.57
C GLY A 173 1.69 0.50 21.85
N LEU A 174 1.25 1.19 20.81
CA LEU A 174 2.07 2.18 20.11
C LEU A 174 2.46 3.36 21.01
N ALA A 175 1.61 3.73 21.98
CA ALA A 175 1.88 4.81 22.94
C ALA A 175 2.97 4.44 23.96
N ILE A 176 3.38 3.18 24.08
CA ILE A 176 4.49 2.75 24.94
C ILE A 176 5.81 3.19 24.28
N ASP A 177 6.55 4.04 24.96
CA ASP A 177 7.74 4.71 24.41
C ASP A 177 8.81 3.73 23.90
N SER A 178 9.11 2.68 24.69
CA SER A 178 10.08 1.65 24.30
C SER A 178 9.64 0.86 23.05
N VAL A 179 8.35 0.59 22.90
CA VAL A 179 7.78 -0.12 21.75
C VAL A 179 7.85 0.77 20.52
N ARG A 180 7.42 2.04 20.64
CA ARG A 180 7.49 3.01 19.53
C ARG A 180 8.93 3.22 19.06
N LYS A 181 9.89 3.39 19.99
CA LYS A 181 11.32 3.50 19.65
C LYS A 181 11.84 2.25 18.93
N ALA A 182 11.44 1.06 19.37
CA ALA A 182 11.81 -0.20 18.71
C ALA A 182 11.25 -0.29 17.28
N ILE A 183 10.01 0.14 17.05
CA ILE A 183 9.41 0.22 15.70
C ILE A 183 10.21 1.19 14.82
N THR A 184 10.49 2.39 15.33
CA THR A 184 11.26 3.40 14.60
C THR A 184 12.69 2.93 14.28
N ALA A 185 13.35 2.28 15.23
CA ALA A 185 14.72 1.80 15.08
C ALA A 185 14.87 0.68 14.04
N ARG A 186 13.78 -0.01 13.66
CA ARG A 186 13.84 -1.01 12.61
C ARG A 186 14.26 -0.43 11.27
N GLY A 187 13.78 0.76 10.91
CA GLY A 187 14.12 1.42 9.64
C GLY A 187 13.69 0.67 8.36
N ASP A 188 12.95 -0.46 8.49
CA ASP A 188 12.45 -1.29 7.39
C ASP A 188 10.92 -1.31 7.27
N ILE A 189 10.22 -0.60 8.14
CA ILE A 189 8.76 -0.42 8.08
C ILE A 189 8.46 0.81 7.22
N ASP A 190 8.07 0.57 5.97
CA ASP A 190 7.90 1.62 4.96
C ASP A 190 6.43 2.04 4.78
N LEU A 191 5.47 1.25 5.28
CA LEU A 191 4.03 1.54 5.20
C LEU A 191 3.39 1.41 6.58
N VAL A 192 2.56 2.41 6.92
CA VAL A 192 1.69 2.38 8.11
C VAL A 192 0.25 2.42 7.66
N ILE A 193 -0.53 1.41 8.05
CA ILE A 193 -1.98 1.35 7.86
C ILE A 193 -2.62 1.67 9.21
N VAL A 194 -3.51 2.64 9.23
CA VAL A 194 -4.24 3.03 10.44
C VAL A 194 -5.72 2.73 10.25
N ASP A 195 -6.22 1.80 11.02
CA ASP A 195 -7.65 1.47 11.09
C ASP A 195 -8.33 2.35 12.12
N GLU A 196 -9.62 2.64 11.92
CA GLU A 196 -10.41 3.50 12.81
C GLU A 196 -9.74 4.88 13.06
N ALA A 197 -9.49 5.63 11.98
CA ALA A 197 -8.85 6.95 12.03
C ALA A 197 -9.55 7.95 12.97
N SER A 198 -10.84 7.75 13.26
CA SER A 198 -11.62 8.50 14.25
C SER A 198 -11.01 8.48 15.65
N THR A 199 -10.30 7.41 16.03
CA THR A 199 -9.54 7.30 17.30
C THR A 199 -8.51 8.42 17.48
N TYR A 200 -8.08 9.04 16.37
CA TYR A 200 -7.02 10.04 16.35
C TYR A 200 -7.52 11.46 16.08
N CYS A 201 -8.82 11.71 16.20
CA CYS A 201 -9.40 13.06 16.01
C CYS A 201 -9.02 14.06 17.10
N ASN A 202 -8.62 13.59 18.31
CA ASN A 202 -8.22 14.44 19.41
C ASN A 202 -6.70 14.49 19.57
N ALA A 203 -6.10 15.63 19.19
CA ALA A 203 -4.65 15.85 19.23
C ALA A 203 -4.04 15.84 20.65
N SER A 204 -4.84 15.99 21.71
CA SER A 204 -4.36 15.96 23.10
C SER A 204 -4.12 14.55 23.64
N THR A 205 -4.51 13.51 22.89
CA THR A 205 -4.37 12.13 23.34
C THR A 205 -2.95 11.59 23.18
N ARG A 206 -2.57 10.67 24.05
CA ARG A 206 -1.28 9.96 23.96
C ARG A 206 -1.19 9.14 22.65
N GLN A 207 -2.31 8.56 22.22
CA GLN A 207 -2.39 7.78 20.96
C GLN A 207 -2.10 8.66 19.74
N TYR A 208 -2.73 9.84 19.67
CA TYR A 208 -2.43 10.81 18.60
C TYR A 208 -0.94 11.21 18.60
N SER A 209 -0.42 11.61 19.76
CA SER A 209 0.99 12.01 19.89
C SER A 209 1.96 10.89 19.48
N ALA A 210 1.65 9.63 19.84
CA ALA A 210 2.47 8.48 19.47
C ALA A 210 2.48 8.23 17.96
N LEU A 211 1.30 8.27 17.32
CA LEU A 211 1.16 8.10 15.88
C LEU A 211 1.83 9.27 15.13
N ALA A 212 1.60 10.50 15.56
CA ALA A 212 2.22 11.66 14.95
C ALA A 212 3.75 11.60 14.97
N LYS A 213 4.35 11.20 16.11
CA LYS A 213 5.80 11.00 16.24
C LYS A 213 6.34 9.88 15.33
N LEU A 214 5.56 8.82 15.13
CA LEU A 214 5.95 7.72 14.22
C LEU A 214 5.94 8.16 12.75
N LEU A 215 4.97 9.00 12.37
CA LEU A 215 4.77 9.43 10.98
C LEU A 215 5.61 10.66 10.59
N GLN A 216 6.29 11.29 11.54
CA GLN A 216 7.23 12.38 11.24
C GLN A 216 8.42 11.84 10.44
N PRO A 217 8.87 12.54 9.39
CA PRO A 217 10.13 12.20 8.73
C PRO A 217 11.26 12.19 9.78
N GLN A 218 12.02 11.11 9.83
CA GLN A 218 13.25 11.11 10.61
C GLN A 218 14.22 12.06 9.94
N GLN A 219 14.66 13.08 10.68
CA GLN A 219 15.69 14.02 10.24
C GLN A 219 17.04 13.32 10.13
#